data_c1830acc673a27c2b578227b502befda
#
_entry.id   c1830acc673a27c2b578227b502befda
#
_cell.length_a   1.000
_cell.length_b   1.000
_cell.length_c   1.000
_cell.angle_alpha   90.00
_cell.angle_beta   90.00
_cell.angle_gamma   90.00
#
_symmetry.space_group_name_H-M   'P 1'
#
loop_
_entity.id
_entity.type
_entity.pdbx_description
1 polymer ?
#
loop_
_entity_poly.entity_id
_entity_poly.type
_entity_poly.pdbx_seq_one_letter_code
_entity_poly.pdbx_strand_id
1 'polypeptide(L)'
;MKSSNNTRNLKIGDIYLVHFDGSGNEQKGFRPGLVFQNNVGNEHSPNLIVLPLTSALKKTNQPTHVFIPKEVGLRKDSMVLCENPKCMSKDKLGEYITTLPEEYMAQVAVGNILSSSAIAFIDPDLLMSVWQKALALNAIAN
;
A
#
# COMPACT_ATOMS: atom_id res chain seq x y z
N MET A 1 -18.83 -7.55 -8.53
CA MET A 1 -19.35 -7.60 -7.20
C MET A 1 -18.72 -6.56 -6.35
N LYS A 2 -19.53 -5.88 -5.70
CA LYS A 2 -18.96 -4.85 -4.97
C LYS A 2 -18.50 -5.28 -3.63
N SER A 3 -17.66 -4.49 -3.08
CA SER A 3 -17.12 -4.70 -1.75
C SER A 3 -18.14 -4.43 -0.67
N SER A 4 -19.41 -4.22 -1.05
CA SER A 4 -20.44 -3.92 -0.07
C SER A 4 -20.58 -4.99 1.00
N ASN A 5 -20.17 -6.22 0.70
CA ASN A 5 -20.25 -7.29 1.69
C ASN A 5 -19.05 -7.33 2.60
N ASN A 6 -18.09 -6.48 2.36
CA ASN A 6 -16.88 -6.43 3.17
C ASN A 6 -17.16 -5.57 4.39
N THR A 7 -17.37 -6.20 5.54
CA THR A 7 -17.64 -5.48 6.77
C THR A 7 -16.36 -5.08 7.51
N ARG A 8 -15.22 -5.50 6.99
CA ARG A 8 -13.94 -5.19 7.61
C ARG A 8 -13.60 -3.72 7.41
N ASN A 9 -13.13 -3.08 8.48
CA ASN A 9 -12.61 -1.72 8.37
C ASN A 9 -11.29 -1.73 7.62
N LEU A 10 -11.25 -0.95 6.54
CA LEU A 10 -10.08 -0.83 5.70
C LEU A 10 -8.99 -0.06 6.43
N LYS A 11 -7.78 -0.61 6.47
CA LYS A 11 -6.65 0.02 7.16
C LYS A 11 -5.39 -0.05 6.32
N ILE A 12 -4.51 0.92 6.54
CA ILE A 12 -3.18 0.87 5.92
C ILE A 12 -2.50 -0.43 6.35
N GLY A 13 -1.87 -1.10 5.38
CA GLY A 13 -1.21 -2.38 5.62
C GLY A 13 -2.06 -3.57 5.25
N ASP A 14 -3.36 -3.39 5.03
CA ASP A 14 -4.21 -4.47 4.55
C ASP A 14 -3.87 -4.81 3.10
N ILE A 15 -3.91 -6.09 2.78
CA ILE A 15 -3.74 -6.56 1.40
C ILE A 15 -5.07 -7.14 0.94
N TYR A 16 -5.55 -6.61 -0.18
CA TYR A 16 -6.79 -7.05 -0.82
C TYR A 16 -6.50 -7.51 -2.23
N LEU A 17 -7.37 -8.36 -2.75
CA LEU A 17 -7.41 -8.59 -4.18
C LEU A 17 -7.98 -7.34 -4.81
N VAL A 18 -7.30 -6.77 -5.81
CA VAL A 18 -7.63 -5.47 -6.37
C VAL A 18 -7.68 -5.60 -7.89
N HIS A 19 -8.65 -4.93 -8.51
CA HIS A 19 -8.74 -4.88 -9.96
C HIS A 19 -7.94 -3.68 -10.47
N PHE A 20 -6.84 -3.97 -11.18
CA PHE A 20 -5.98 -2.95 -11.77
C PHE A 20 -6.32 -2.77 -13.24
N ASP A 21 -6.45 -1.52 -13.68
CA ASP A 21 -6.79 -1.16 -15.06
C ASP A 21 -5.57 -0.76 -15.88
N GLY A 22 -4.43 -1.36 -15.62
CA GLY A 22 -3.18 -0.96 -16.25
C GLY A 22 -3.19 -1.12 -17.76
N SER A 23 -2.27 -0.42 -18.40
CA SER A 23 -2.01 -0.55 -19.82
C SER A 23 -0.51 -0.61 -20.06
N GLY A 24 -0.10 -1.18 -21.19
CA GLY A 24 1.32 -1.36 -21.47
C GLY A 24 1.98 -2.23 -20.42
N ASN A 25 2.98 -1.68 -19.74
CA ASN A 25 3.71 -2.41 -18.70
C ASN A 25 3.13 -2.25 -17.30
N GLU A 26 2.00 -1.56 -17.17
CA GLU A 26 1.38 -1.38 -15.87
C GLU A 26 0.72 -2.65 -15.39
N GLN A 27 0.57 -2.74 -14.06
CA GLN A 27 -0.18 -3.85 -13.47
C GLN A 27 -1.62 -3.80 -13.95
N LYS A 28 -2.19 -4.96 -14.26
CA LYS A 28 -3.58 -5.03 -14.69
C LYS A 28 -4.19 -6.37 -14.29
N GLY A 29 -5.53 -6.39 -14.26
CA GLY A 29 -6.28 -7.56 -13.82
C GLY A 29 -6.37 -7.62 -12.31
N PHE A 30 -6.87 -8.74 -11.79
CA PHE A 30 -6.99 -8.94 -10.36
C PHE A 30 -5.65 -9.40 -9.79
N ARG A 31 -5.11 -8.62 -8.86
CA ARG A 31 -3.83 -8.90 -8.21
C ARG A 31 -3.89 -8.44 -6.77
N PRO A 32 -3.05 -9.00 -5.90
CA PRO A 32 -2.95 -8.45 -4.55
C PRO A 32 -2.44 -7.01 -4.58
N GLY A 33 -3.02 -6.18 -3.74
CA GLY A 33 -2.61 -4.80 -3.59
C GLY A 33 -2.58 -4.43 -2.13
N LEU A 34 -1.57 -3.66 -1.75
CA LEU A 34 -1.37 -3.21 -0.38
C LEU A 34 -1.97 -1.82 -0.22
N VAL A 35 -2.89 -1.69 0.73
CA VAL A 35 -3.47 -0.38 1.06
C VAL A 35 -2.38 0.46 1.72
N PHE A 36 -2.09 1.60 1.10
CA PHE A 36 -0.99 2.46 1.54
C PHE A 36 -1.43 3.90 1.75
N GLN A 37 -2.69 4.09 2.07
CA GLN A 37 -3.26 5.38 2.37
C GLN A 37 -3.53 5.46 3.87
N ASN A 38 -3.41 6.66 4.44
CA ASN A 38 -3.66 6.83 5.86
C ASN A 38 -5.12 6.50 6.22
N ASN A 39 -5.36 6.22 7.50
CA ASN A 39 -6.66 5.68 7.90
C ASN A 39 -7.79 6.68 7.88
N VAL A 40 -7.51 7.99 7.91
CA VAL A 40 -8.56 8.99 7.68
C VAL A 40 -9.09 8.88 6.25
N GLY A 41 -8.18 8.80 5.28
CA GLY A 41 -8.58 8.58 3.90
C GLY A 41 -9.25 7.23 3.69
N ASN A 42 -8.74 6.19 4.37
CA ASN A 42 -9.34 4.86 4.25
C ASN A 42 -10.79 4.84 4.73
N GLU A 43 -11.10 5.63 5.72
CA GLU A 43 -12.46 5.70 6.26
C GLU A 43 -13.37 6.60 5.42
N HIS A 44 -12.87 7.74 4.97
CA HIS A 44 -13.73 8.80 4.44
C HIS A 44 -13.63 9.04 2.94
N SER A 45 -12.48 8.74 2.32
CA SER A 45 -12.31 8.99 0.90
C SER A 45 -12.94 7.89 0.06
N PRO A 46 -13.56 8.21 -1.08
CA PRO A 46 -14.01 7.17 -2.02
C PRO A 46 -12.85 6.53 -2.78
N ASN A 47 -11.65 7.08 -2.68
CA ASN A 47 -10.48 6.59 -3.40
C ASN A 47 -9.45 6.03 -2.44
N LEU A 48 -8.53 5.25 -3.00
CA LEU A 48 -7.45 4.60 -2.26
C LEU A 48 -6.12 4.81 -2.96
N ILE A 49 -5.06 4.77 -2.17
CA ILE A 49 -3.71 4.60 -2.70
C ILE A 49 -3.31 3.16 -2.41
N VAL A 50 -2.91 2.44 -3.45
CA VAL A 50 -2.59 1.02 -3.37
C VAL A 50 -1.24 0.78 -4.02
N LEU A 51 -0.42 -0.06 -3.40
CA LEU A 51 0.83 -0.53 -3.97
C LEU A 51 0.62 -1.96 -4.48
N PRO A 52 0.88 -2.23 -5.76
CA PRO A 52 0.67 -3.58 -6.28
C PRO A 52 1.73 -4.54 -5.78
N LEU A 53 1.34 -5.81 -5.66
CA LEU A 53 2.25 -6.90 -5.41
C LEU A 53 2.40 -7.73 -6.69
N THR A 54 3.55 -8.35 -6.85
CA THR A 54 3.79 -9.27 -7.96
C THR A 54 4.47 -10.52 -7.45
N SER A 55 4.12 -11.66 -8.03
CA SER A 55 4.82 -12.91 -7.75
C SER A 55 5.95 -13.16 -8.76
N ALA A 56 6.13 -12.28 -9.74
CA ALA A 56 7.25 -12.34 -10.66
C ALA A 56 8.45 -11.68 -9.97
N LEU A 57 9.29 -12.50 -9.34
CA LEU A 57 10.35 -12.02 -8.46
C LEU A 57 11.59 -11.64 -9.28
N LYS A 58 11.52 -10.47 -9.91
CA LYS A 58 12.64 -9.90 -10.66
C LYS A 58 13.16 -8.69 -9.92
N LYS A 59 14.48 -8.48 -10.00
CA LYS A 59 15.14 -7.32 -9.39
C LYS A 59 14.81 -7.21 -7.90
N THR A 60 14.92 -8.34 -7.21
CA THR A 60 14.57 -8.41 -5.79
C THR A 60 15.51 -7.59 -4.91
N ASN A 61 16.66 -7.19 -5.44
CA ASN A 61 17.63 -6.39 -4.69
C ASN A 61 17.42 -4.88 -4.84
N GLN A 62 16.38 -4.46 -5.59
CA GLN A 62 16.07 -3.03 -5.66
C GLN A 62 15.45 -2.57 -4.34
N PRO A 63 15.87 -1.41 -3.81
CA PRO A 63 15.31 -0.96 -2.52
C PRO A 63 13.83 -0.61 -2.59
N THR A 64 13.28 -0.37 -3.78
CA THR A 64 11.86 -0.09 -3.93
C THR A 64 11.01 -1.35 -4.09
N HIS A 65 11.65 -2.53 -4.12
CA HIS A 65 10.96 -3.82 -4.18
C HIS A 65 11.14 -4.52 -2.85
N VAL A 66 10.05 -4.79 -2.15
CA VAL A 66 10.10 -5.40 -0.82
C VAL A 66 9.56 -6.81 -0.90
N PHE A 67 10.41 -7.80 -0.60
CA PHE A 67 10.02 -9.21 -0.63
C PHE A 67 9.09 -9.52 0.53
N ILE A 68 8.01 -10.23 0.23
CA ILE A 68 7.04 -10.69 1.22
C ILE A 68 6.87 -12.19 1.05
N PRO A 69 7.26 -12.98 2.07
CA PRO A 69 7.09 -14.43 1.98
C PRO A 69 5.61 -14.80 2.03
N LYS A 70 5.27 -15.88 1.36
CA LYS A 70 3.86 -16.31 1.31
C LYS A 70 3.30 -16.63 2.69
N GLU A 71 4.16 -16.94 3.65
CA GLU A 71 3.73 -17.27 5.01
C GLU A 71 2.99 -16.13 5.69
N VAL A 72 3.13 -14.91 5.19
CA VAL A 72 2.36 -13.77 5.69
C VAL A 72 0.86 -13.97 5.43
N GLY A 73 0.51 -14.77 4.45
CA GLY A 73 -0.88 -15.05 4.10
C GLY A 73 -1.17 -14.95 2.62
N LEU A 74 -0.12 -14.94 1.79
CA LEU A 74 -0.25 -14.87 0.34
C LEU A 74 -0.18 -16.27 -0.26
N ARG A 75 -0.64 -16.40 -1.50
CA ARG A 75 -0.59 -17.68 -2.20
C ARG A 75 0.82 -18.01 -2.67
N LYS A 76 1.61 -16.98 -2.96
CA LYS A 76 2.98 -17.12 -3.46
C LYS A 76 3.86 -16.09 -2.83
N ASP A 77 5.16 -16.38 -2.74
CA ASP A 77 6.15 -15.35 -2.41
C ASP A 77 5.99 -14.21 -3.40
N SER A 78 6.03 -12.99 -2.89
CA SER A 78 5.70 -11.81 -3.70
C SER A 78 6.64 -10.66 -3.37
N MET A 79 6.53 -9.58 -4.16
CA MET A 79 7.19 -8.31 -3.87
C MET A 79 6.17 -7.21 -3.90
N VAL A 80 6.29 -6.27 -2.98
CA VAL A 80 5.57 -5.01 -3.08
C VAL A 80 6.35 -4.09 -4.00
N LEU A 81 5.69 -3.51 -4.98
CA LEU A 81 6.30 -2.57 -5.92
C LEU A 81 6.06 -1.15 -5.39
N CYS A 82 6.98 -0.70 -4.53
CA CYS A 82 6.79 0.55 -3.80
C CYS A 82 6.84 1.79 -4.69
N GLU A 83 7.40 1.64 -5.89
CA GLU A 83 7.53 2.75 -6.84
C GLU A 83 6.29 2.91 -7.72
N ASN A 84 5.28 2.04 -7.58
CA ASN A 84 4.10 2.05 -8.44
C ASN A 84 2.80 2.32 -7.69
N PRO A 85 2.71 3.39 -6.89
CA PRO A 85 1.45 3.67 -6.22
C PRO A 85 0.35 3.97 -7.23
N LYS A 86 -0.83 3.40 -6.99
CA LYS A 86 -1.99 3.61 -7.84
C LYS A 86 -3.09 4.23 -7.01
N CYS A 87 -3.67 5.32 -7.53
CA CYS A 87 -4.85 5.90 -6.94
C CYS A 87 -6.05 5.32 -7.68
N MET A 88 -7.01 4.78 -6.93
CA MET A 88 -8.15 4.11 -7.54
C MET A 88 -9.38 4.21 -6.65
N SER A 89 -10.54 3.96 -7.25
CA SER A 89 -11.79 3.92 -6.52
C SER A 89 -11.82 2.70 -5.61
N LYS A 90 -12.44 2.86 -4.44
CA LYS A 90 -12.67 1.72 -3.53
C LYS A 90 -13.48 0.60 -4.19
N ASP A 91 -14.22 0.91 -5.24
CA ASP A 91 -14.97 -0.11 -5.98
C ASP A 91 -14.08 -1.17 -6.62
N LYS A 92 -12.78 -0.90 -6.74
CA LYS A 92 -11.83 -1.85 -7.31
C LYS A 92 -11.37 -2.90 -6.31
N LEU A 93 -11.72 -2.77 -5.03
CA LEU A 93 -11.33 -3.74 -4.02
C LEU A 93 -12.17 -5.00 -4.13
N GLY A 94 -11.52 -6.14 -4.07
CA GLY A 94 -12.17 -7.43 -3.94
C GLY A 94 -12.02 -7.96 -2.52
N GLU A 95 -11.62 -9.22 -2.40
CA GLU A 95 -11.53 -9.90 -1.11
C GLU A 95 -10.31 -9.46 -0.32
N TYR A 96 -10.49 -9.35 0.99
CA TYR A 96 -9.38 -9.17 1.92
C TYR A 96 -8.54 -10.45 1.91
N ILE A 97 -7.22 -10.28 1.87
CA ILE A 97 -6.30 -11.42 1.85
C ILE A 97 -5.60 -11.57 3.20
N THR A 98 -4.87 -10.54 3.63
CA THR A 98 -4.11 -10.57 4.87
C THR A 98 -3.68 -9.16 5.23
N THR A 99 -3.05 -9.00 6.40
CA THR A 99 -2.49 -7.72 6.82
C THR A 99 -0.99 -7.88 6.96
N LEU A 100 -0.26 -6.95 6.38
CA LEU A 100 1.19 -7.00 6.37
C LEU A 100 1.73 -6.66 7.76
N PRO A 101 2.60 -7.49 8.34
CA PRO A 101 3.21 -7.17 9.63
C PRO A 101 4.03 -5.88 9.58
N GLU A 102 4.15 -5.23 10.74
CA GLU A 102 4.83 -3.95 10.84
C GLU A 102 6.26 -3.97 10.34
N GLU A 103 6.96 -5.09 10.54
CA GLU A 103 8.35 -5.18 10.09
C GLU A 103 8.46 -5.03 8.57
N TYR A 104 7.47 -5.53 7.82
CA TYR A 104 7.46 -5.37 6.38
C TYR A 104 6.94 -3.99 5.99
N MET A 105 5.98 -3.45 6.74
CA MET A 105 5.49 -2.10 6.50
C MET A 105 6.60 -1.07 6.63
N ALA A 106 7.51 -1.27 7.57
CA ALA A 106 8.67 -0.38 7.72
C ALA A 106 9.52 -0.40 6.46
N GLN A 107 9.74 -1.57 5.87
CA GLN A 107 10.51 -1.68 4.64
C GLN A 107 9.78 -1.03 3.46
N VAL A 108 8.46 -1.23 3.40
CA VAL A 108 7.65 -0.64 2.33
C VAL A 108 7.69 0.89 2.40
N ALA A 109 7.59 1.44 3.61
CA ALA A 109 7.64 2.89 3.79
C ALA A 109 8.96 3.46 3.29
N VAL A 110 10.08 2.80 3.62
CA VAL A 110 11.40 3.22 3.13
C VAL A 110 11.48 3.09 1.61
N GLY A 111 11.02 1.96 1.07
CA GLY A 111 11.02 1.76 -0.38
C GLY A 111 10.22 2.81 -1.12
N ASN A 112 9.06 3.16 -0.57
CA ASN A 112 8.21 4.16 -1.20
C ASN A 112 8.84 5.56 -1.17
N ILE A 113 9.39 5.97 -0.03
CA ILE A 113 9.98 7.31 0.07
C ILE A 113 11.22 7.43 -0.84
N LEU A 114 11.94 6.33 -1.03
CA LEU A 114 13.10 6.34 -1.94
C LEU A 114 12.68 6.43 -3.41
N SER A 115 11.49 5.97 -3.74
CA SER A 115 11.05 5.92 -5.14
C SER A 115 10.91 7.32 -5.75
N SER A 116 10.67 8.34 -4.94
CA SER A 116 10.50 9.71 -5.41
C SER A 116 11.61 10.63 -4.95
N SER A 117 12.58 10.10 -4.21
CA SER A 117 13.65 10.91 -3.60
C SER A 117 13.09 12.00 -2.67
N ALA A 118 11.88 11.81 -2.18
CA ALA A 118 11.23 12.81 -1.31
C ALA A 118 12.04 13.09 -0.06
N ILE A 119 12.82 12.12 0.39
CA ILE A 119 13.64 12.29 1.60
C ILE A 119 14.63 13.44 1.47
N ALA A 120 15.05 13.77 0.24
CA ALA A 120 15.98 14.87 0.01
C ALA A 120 15.37 16.23 0.30
N PHE A 121 14.03 16.31 0.36
CA PHE A 121 13.32 17.56 0.54
C PHE A 121 12.63 17.68 1.89
N ILE A 122 12.82 16.70 2.77
CA ILE A 122 12.15 16.72 4.06
C ILE A 122 12.82 17.78 4.95
N ASP A 123 12.00 18.72 5.42
CA ASP A 123 12.37 19.71 6.41
C ASP A 123 11.97 19.11 7.77
N PRO A 124 12.92 18.82 8.65
CA PRO A 124 12.59 18.16 9.93
C PRO A 124 11.60 18.95 10.78
N ASP A 125 11.70 20.27 10.81
CA ASP A 125 10.79 21.07 11.63
C ASP A 125 9.37 21.04 11.08
N LEU A 126 9.24 21.16 9.76
CA LEU A 126 7.95 21.04 9.13
C LEU A 126 7.36 19.65 9.32
N LEU A 127 8.18 18.61 9.19
CA LEU A 127 7.73 17.24 9.37
C LEU A 127 7.17 17.06 10.78
N MET A 128 7.88 17.53 11.81
CA MET A 128 7.41 17.38 13.18
C MET A 128 6.10 18.12 13.41
N SER A 129 5.98 19.32 12.86
CA SER A 129 4.76 20.12 12.99
C SER A 129 3.56 19.39 12.37
N VAL A 130 3.73 18.87 11.16
CA VAL A 130 2.65 18.17 10.45
C VAL A 130 2.34 16.84 11.13
N TRP A 131 3.36 16.15 11.64
CA TRP A 131 3.20 14.89 12.34
C TRP A 131 2.29 15.04 13.56
N GLN A 132 2.49 16.11 14.33
CA GLN A 132 1.64 16.36 15.48
C GLN A 132 0.17 16.52 15.07
N LYS A 133 -0.08 17.24 13.97
CA LYS A 133 -1.43 17.41 13.46
C LYS A 133 -2.02 16.09 12.98
N ALA A 134 -1.20 15.27 12.30
CA ALA A 134 -1.66 14.00 11.78
C ALA A 134 -2.03 13.03 12.90
N LEU A 135 -1.27 13.04 14.00
CA LEU A 135 -1.60 12.24 15.16
C LEU A 135 -2.93 12.65 15.76
N ALA A 136 -3.17 13.96 15.88
CA ALA A 136 -4.41 14.48 16.44
C ALA A 136 -5.62 14.09 15.60
N LEU A 137 -5.44 13.95 14.29
CA LEU A 137 -6.52 13.59 13.36
C LEU A 137 -6.63 12.08 13.15
N ASN A 138 -5.80 11.28 13.82
CA ASN A 138 -5.74 9.83 13.59
C ASN A 138 -5.44 9.49 12.15
N ALA A 139 -4.73 10.36 11.44
CA ALA A 139 -4.40 10.12 10.05
C ALA A 139 -3.30 9.09 9.88
N ILE A 140 -2.54 8.83 10.94
CA ILE A 140 -1.42 7.91 10.94
C ILE A 140 -1.87 6.62 11.59
N ALA A 141 -1.39 5.49 11.08
CA ALA A 141 -1.72 4.17 11.62
C ALA A 141 -1.27 4.07 13.08
N ASN A 142 -2.08 3.45 13.88
CA ASN A 142 -1.80 3.22 15.29
C ASN A 142 -1.86 1.74 15.56
#